data_f61f2401cb607af320c775dee82652b2
#
_entry.id   f61f2401cb607af320c775dee82652b2
#
_cell.length_a   1.000
_cell.length_b   1.000
_cell.length_c   1.000
_cell.angle_alpha   90.00
_cell.angle_beta   90.00
_cell.angle_gamma   90.00
#
_symmetry.space_group_name_H-M   'P 1'
#
loop_
_entity.id
_entity.type
_entity.pdbx_description
1 polymer ?
#
loop_
_entity_poly.entity_id
_entity_poly.type
_entity_poly.pdbx_seq_one_letter_code
_entity_poly.pdbx_strand_id
1 'polypeptide(L)'
;MLASNLFNGYIGSNLCYHLEKEGVFELFGSNSSFDKSILKEKIFDNRKIKIIESLISFSTKFGFFVDSDDGKISLTPLGMDMRRNVGFFTWSIGGYGNFMRNFTDLKDEKNNSLYNLIDGANVALGSRQANREYMWNTIVNELKRLNISKIVDLGCGAAGALIDICKIFNKVTGLGIDVSAKAIKAAEINIRNNSMDDRICVVNQNVMEAAYDASLIATFETVDTVISFMMLHDLFNIKDPVDVLRKLQKTFPKAKRFLLADTFVSDENTITKESPIFTYGFEFVHHFMNIKIYKKEEYIDFFSKAGFEIEKIQYLNVPNTYLFTLK
;
A
#
# COMPACT_ATOMS: atom_id res chain seq x y z
N MET A 1 2.80 9.51 -27.95
CA MET A 1 2.95 10.46 -26.81
C MET A 1 4.08 11.42 -27.14
N LEU A 2 3.92 12.74 -26.90
CA LEU A 2 4.98 13.72 -27.17
C LEU A 2 5.99 13.72 -26.01
N ALA A 3 7.28 13.98 -26.31
CA ALA A 3 8.33 14.07 -25.30
C ALA A 3 8.03 15.14 -24.22
N SER A 4 7.40 16.27 -24.61
CA SER A 4 6.94 17.31 -23.67
C SER A 4 5.94 16.77 -22.64
N ASN A 5 5.03 15.87 -23.02
CA ASN A 5 4.06 15.30 -22.09
C ASN A 5 4.76 14.39 -21.06
N LEU A 6 5.78 13.62 -21.48
CA LEU A 6 6.58 12.80 -20.56
C LEU A 6 7.38 13.66 -19.58
N PHE A 7 8.02 14.72 -20.09
CA PHE A 7 8.79 15.64 -19.26
C PHE A 7 7.90 16.37 -18.25
N ASN A 8 6.79 16.96 -18.71
CA ASN A 8 5.83 17.63 -17.84
C ASN A 8 5.21 16.65 -16.84
N GLY A 9 4.90 15.41 -17.26
CA GLY A 9 4.42 14.37 -16.38
C GLY A 9 5.43 14.05 -15.27
N TYR A 10 6.71 13.94 -15.59
CA TYR A 10 7.76 13.74 -14.61
C TYR A 10 7.83 14.88 -13.59
N ILE A 11 7.82 16.14 -14.04
CA ILE A 11 7.83 17.31 -13.14
C ILE A 11 6.56 17.36 -12.29
N GLY A 12 5.38 17.20 -12.90
CA GLY A 12 4.08 17.20 -12.20
C GLY A 12 3.98 16.09 -11.17
N SER A 13 4.52 14.89 -11.46
CA SER A 13 4.55 13.78 -10.53
C SER A 13 5.43 14.08 -9.30
N ASN A 14 6.61 14.64 -9.51
CA ASN A 14 7.48 15.07 -8.40
C ASN A 14 6.81 16.17 -7.57
N LEU A 15 6.16 17.12 -8.22
CA LEU A 15 5.41 18.18 -7.53
C LEU A 15 4.31 17.58 -6.66
N CYS A 16 3.52 16.64 -7.18
CA CYS A 16 2.47 15.93 -6.43
C CYS A 16 3.03 15.21 -5.20
N TYR A 17 4.14 14.47 -5.34
CA TYR A 17 4.82 13.82 -4.24
C TYR A 17 5.27 14.82 -3.16
N HIS A 18 5.86 15.95 -3.56
CA HIS A 18 6.31 16.96 -2.60
C HIS A 18 5.16 17.69 -1.91
N LEU A 19 4.03 17.92 -2.58
CA LEU A 19 2.82 18.44 -1.95
C LEU A 19 2.34 17.54 -0.80
N GLU A 20 2.39 16.24 -1.00
CA GLU A 20 2.06 15.27 0.06
C GLU A 20 3.12 15.27 1.17
N LYS A 21 4.39 15.10 0.80
CA LYS A 21 5.51 15.02 1.74
C LYS A 21 5.61 16.22 2.67
N GLU A 22 5.33 17.41 2.16
CA GLU A 22 5.37 18.66 2.95
C GLU A 22 4.03 18.97 3.65
N GLY A 23 3.02 18.10 3.50
CA GLY A 23 1.72 18.20 4.16
C GLY A 23 0.79 19.24 3.53
N VAL A 24 1.03 19.65 2.28
CA VAL A 24 0.17 20.66 1.62
C VAL A 24 -1.25 20.12 1.38
N PHE A 25 -1.37 18.84 1.00
CA PHE A 25 -2.69 18.23 0.82
C PHE A 25 -3.47 18.09 2.13
N GLU A 26 -2.77 18.00 3.27
CA GLU A 26 -3.41 17.98 4.60
C GLU A 26 -4.04 19.31 4.98
N LEU A 27 -3.52 20.44 4.47
CA LEU A 27 -4.07 21.79 4.73
C LEU A 27 -5.52 21.92 4.22
N PHE A 28 -5.87 21.19 3.18
CA PHE A 28 -7.23 21.16 2.66
C PHE A 28 -8.22 20.40 3.57
N GLY A 29 -7.75 19.49 4.43
CA GLY A 29 -8.61 18.64 5.26
C GLY A 29 -9.65 17.89 4.41
N SER A 30 -10.93 18.02 4.74
CA SER A 30 -12.05 17.52 3.93
C SER A 30 -12.56 18.49 2.87
N ASN A 31 -12.00 19.72 2.83
CA ASN A 31 -12.43 20.78 1.93
C ASN A 31 -11.66 20.77 0.62
N SER A 32 -12.16 21.52 -0.35
CA SER A 32 -11.48 21.79 -1.62
C SER A 32 -10.63 23.06 -1.59
N SER A 33 -10.63 23.82 -0.49
CA SER A 33 -9.89 25.08 -0.34
C SER A 33 -9.43 25.31 1.09
N PHE A 34 -8.38 26.13 1.26
CA PHE A 34 -7.92 26.65 2.56
C PHE A 34 -7.43 28.10 2.42
N ASP A 35 -7.42 28.85 3.54
CA ASP A 35 -6.90 30.21 3.62
C ASP A 35 -5.36 30.17 3.83
N LYS A 36 -4.61 31.00 3.10
CA LYS A 36 -3.14 31.08 3.21
C LYS A 36 -2.65 31.48 4.61
N SER A 37 -3.47 32.17 5.40
CA SER A 37 -3.12 32.54 6.77
C SER A 37 -2.78 31.31 7.63
N ILE A 38 -3.40 30.16 7.35
CA ILE A 38 -3.18 28.90 8.05
C ILE A 38 -1.71 28.44 8.02
N LEU A 39 -0.93 28.85 7.00
CA LEU A 39 0.49 28.50 6.91
C LEU A 39 1.27 29.07 8.07
N LYS A 40 1.01 30.34 8.44
CA LYS A 40 1.68 31.02 9.57
C LYS A 40 1.14 30.54 10.92
N GLU A 41 -0.10 30.06 10.96
CA GLU A 41 -0.70 29.54 12.19
C GLU A 41 -0.20 28.14 12.56
N LYS A 42 -0.02 27.27 11.54
CA LYS A 42 0.34 25.85 11.77
C LYS A 42 1.81 25.54 11.60
N ILE A 43 2.59 26.39 10.94
CA ILE A 43 3.98 26.13 10.59
C ILE A 43 4.86 27.20 11.20
N PHE A 44 5.70 26.81 12.18
CA PHE A 44 6.58 27.72 12.90
C PHE A 44 7.96 27.89 12.25
N ASP A 45 8.30 27.06 11.24
CA ASP A 45 9.56 27.14 10.51
C ASP A 45 9.39 27.97 9.24
N ASN A 46 9.98 29.17 9.24
CA ASN A 46 9.97 30.10 8.11
C ASN A 46 10.55 29.50 6.82
N ARG A 47 11.52 28.57 6.90
CA ARG A 47 12.07 27.89 5.73
C ARG A 47 11.05 26.94 5.13
N LYS A 48 10.33 26.22 5.98
CA LYS A 48 9.24 25.32 5.56
C LYS A 48 8.10 26.09 4.92
N ILE A 49 7.72 27.26 5.47
CA ILE A 49 6.71 28.14 4.88
C ILE A 49 7.10 28.51 3.44
N LYS A 50 8.34 28.99 3.23
CA LYS A 50 8.83 29.36 1.88
C LYS A 50 8.80 28.20 0.89
N ILE A 51 9.15 26.98 1.33
CA ILE A 51 9.06 25.77 0.49
C ILE A 51 7.61 25.53 0.08
N ILE A 52 6.67 25.57 1.03
CA ILE A 52 5.25 25.33 0.77
C ILE A 52 4.66 26.43 -0.15
N GLU A 53 4.99 27.71 0.08
CA GLU A 53 4.57 28.81 -0.80
C GLU A 53 5.08 28.61 -2.24
N SER A 54 6.32 28.15 -2.40
CA SER A 54 6.90 27.80 -3.70
C SER A 54 6.15 26.64 -4.35
N LEU A 55 5.87 25.55 -3.60
CA LEU A 55 5.09 24.41 -4.09
C LEU A 55 3.69 24.84 -4.53
N ILE A 56 3.01 25.68 -3.77
CA ILE A 56 1.70 26.23 -4.13
C ILE A 56 1.79 27.04 -5.43
N SER A 57 2.79 27.94 -5.54
CA SER A 57 2.99 28.75 -6.74
C SER A 57 3.23 27.91 -7.99
N PHE A 58 4.07 26.87 -7.92
CA PHE A 58 4.28 25.96 -9.03
C PHE A 58 3.05 25.12 -9.34
N SER A 59 2.33 24.65 -8.32
CA SER A 59 1.09 23.89 -8.49
C SER A 59 0.00 24.70 -9.17
N THR A 60 -0.07 26.01 -8.91
CA THR A 60 -0.97 26.93 -9.62
C THR A 60 -0.60 27.02 -11.10
N LYS A 61 0.69 27.12 -11.43
CA LYS A 61 1.18 27.14 -12.83
C LYS A 61 0.91 25.81 -13.56
N PHE A 62 0.96 24.70 -12.84
CA PHE A 62 0.61 23.37 -13.38
C PHE A 62 -0.89 23.13 -13.49
N GLY A 63 -1.70 24.05 -12.96
CA GLY A 63 -3.16 23.93 -12.97
C GLY A 63 -3.72 22.99 -11.90
N PHE A 64 -2.95 22.66 -10.86
CA PHE A 64 -3.44 21.88 -9.71
C PHE A 64 -4.26 22.76 -8.76
N PHE A 65 -3.86 24.01 -8.61
CA PHE A 65 -4.48 24.96 -7.70
C PHE A 65 -4.95 26.21 -8.44
N VAL A 66 -5.92 26.89 -7.84
CA VAL A 66 -6.26 28.29 -8.09
C VAL A 66 -5.86 29.09 -6.85
N ASP A 67 -5.11 30.14 -7.07
CA ASP A 67 -4.75 31.14 -6.06
C ASP A 67 -5.60 32.36 -6.28
N SER A 68 -6.56 32.62 -5.38
CA SER A 68 -7.53 33.71 -5.50
C SER A 68 -7.03 34.96 -4.79
N ASP A 69 -7.48 36.15 -5.27
CA ASP A 69 -7.10 37.45 -4.70
C ASP A 69 -7.55 37.64 -3.24
N ASP A 70 -8.56 36.87 -2.80
CA ASP A 70 -9.02 36.83 -1.40
C ASP A 70 -8.12 36.02 -0.46
N GLY A 71 -6.99 35.53 -0.95
CA GLY A 71 -6.01 34.76 -0.16
C GLY A 71 -6.34 33.28 -0.01
N LYS A 72 -7.28 32.73 -0.76
CA LYS A 72 -7.62 31.31 -0.75
C LYS A 72 -6.91 30.52 -1.83
N ILE A 73 -6.45 29.34 -1.43
CA ILE A 73 -5.97 28.30 -2.35
C ILE A 73 -7.06 27.26 -2.50
N SER A 74 -7.46 27.00 -3.76
CA SER A 74 -8.48 26.00 -4.09
C SER A 74 -7.94 24.93 -5.03
N LEU A 75 -8.35 23.68 -4.83
CA LEU A 75 -8.07 22.57 -5.76
C LEU A 75 -8.86 22.75 -7.05
N THR A 76 -8.21 22.64 -8.19
CA THR A 76 -8.89 22.44 -9.47
C THR A 76 -9.37 20.99 -9.60
N PRO A 77 -10.18 20.63 -10.61
CA PRO A 77 -10.49 19.23 -10.92
C PRO A 77 -9.21 18.37 -11.08
N LEU A 78 -8.17 18.89 -11.74
CA LEU A 78 -6.89 18.23 -11.87
C LEU A 78 -6.18 18.07 -10.52
N GLY A 79 -6.20 19.10 -9.67
CA GLY A 79 -5.64 19.06 -8.32
C GLY A 79 -6.35 18.06 -7.42
N MET A 80 -7.68 17.91 -7.54
CA MET A 80 -8.45 16.89 -6.84
C MET A 80 -8.06 15.48 -7.30
N ASP A 81 -7.88 15.29 -8.61
CA ASP A 81 -7.43 14.03 -9.18
C ASP A 81 -6.01 13.67 -8.72
N MET A 82 -5.08 14.64 -8.73
CA MET A 82 -3.71 14.43 -8.22
C MET A 82 -3.70 14.07 -6.73
N ARG A 83 -4.49 14.77 -5.90
CA ARG A 83 -4.64 14.46 -4.48
C ARG A 83 -5.21 13.06 -4.24
N ARG A 84 -6.22 12.69 -5.02
CA ARG A 84 -6.84 11.37 -4.97
C ARG A 84 -5.84 10.26 -5.30
N ASN A 85 -4.98 10.50 -6.29
CA ASN A 85 -4.00 9.53 -6.79
C ASN A 85 -2.62 9.64 -6.12
N VAL A 86 -2.48 10.44 -5.06
CA VAL A 86 -1.20 10.75 -4.43
C VAL A 86 -0.42 9.50 -4.01
N GLY A 87 -1.10 8.43 -3.63
CA GLY A 87 -0.49 7.16 -3.26
C GLY A 87 0.43 6.58 -4.33
N PHE A 88 0.07 6.71 -5.60
CA PHE A 88 0.91 6.24 -6.70
C PHE A 88 2.20 7.05 -6.84
N PHE A 89 2.15 8.35 -6.58
CA PHE A 89 3.33 9.22 -6.60
C PHE A 89 4.21 9.01 -5.37
N THR A 90 3.61 8.83 -4.19
CA THR A 90 4.34 8.48 -2.98
C THR A 90 5.08 7.17 -3.14
N TRP A 91 4.42 6.15 -3.70
CA TRP A 91 4.98 4.84 -3.95
C TRP A 91 6.10 4.90 -5.00
N SER A 92 5.86 5.51 -6.16
CA SER A 92 6.82 5.48 -7.27
C SER A 92 8.01 6.43 -7.06
N ILE A 93 7.77 7.68 -6.65
CA ILE A 93 8.82 8.70 -6.51
C ILE A 93 9.46 8.62 -5.13
N GLY A 94 8.64 8.57 -4.08
CA GLY A 94 9.12 8.47 -2.72
C GLY A 94 9.74 7.12 -2.39
N GLY A 95 9.05 6.03 -2.76
CA GLY A 95 9.45 4.66 -2.47
C GLY A 95 10.55 4.14 -3.39
N TYR A 96 10.28 4.14 -4.69
CA TYR A 96 11.14 3.51 -5.70
C TYR A 96 11.93 4.49 -6.57
N GLY A 97 11.80 5.80 -6.37
CA GLY A 97 12.44 6.79 -7.26
C GLY A 97 13.98 6.68 -7.30
N ASN A 98 14.62 6.36 -6.18
CA ASN A 98 16.06 6.14 -6.15
C ASN A 98 16.44 4.81 -6.83
N PHE A 99 15.66 3.76 -6.62
CA PHE A 99 15.81 2.48 -7.30
C PHE A 99 15.66 2.65 -8.83
N MET A 100 14.60 3.28 -9.30
CA MET A 100 14.35 3.47 -10.75
C MET A 100 15.45 4.25 -11.47
N ARG A 101 16.19 5.10 -10.75
CA ARG A 101 17.32 5.86 -11.34
C ARG A 101 18.62 5.10 -11.36
N ASN A 102 18.83 4.14 -10.46
CA ASN A 102 20.15 3.57 -10.20
C ASN A 102 20.24 2.05 -10.29
N PHE A 103 19.15 1.34 -10.66
CA PHE A 103 19.17 -0.13 -10.69
C PHE A 103 20.18 -0.71 -11.68
N THR A 104 20.55 0.02 -12.75
CA THR A 104 21.56 -0.41 -13.73
C THR A 104 23.00 -0.23 -13.25
N ASP A 105 23.23 0.57 -12.20
CA ASP A 105 24.57 0.87 -11.67
C ASP A 105 25.08 -0.22 -10.72
N LEU A 106 24.25 -1.17 -10.39
CA LEU A 106 24.56 -2.23 -9.44
C LEU A 106 25.29 -3.37 -10.15
N LYS A 107 26.60 -3.41 -9.95
CA LYS A 107 27.52 -4.37 -10.61
C LYS A 107 27.54 -5.76 -9.97
N ASP A 108 26.90 -5.97 -8.82
CA ASP A 108 26.99 -7.20 -8.04
C ASP A 108 25.61 -7.79 -7.72
N GLU A 109 25.25 -8.90 -8.35
CA GLU A 109 24.02 -9.68 -8.08
C GLU A 109 23.95 -10.25 -6.65
N LYS A 110 25.08 -10.26 -5.92
CA LYS A 110 25.21 -10.86 -4.57
C LYS A 110 25.00 -9.89 -3.41
N ASN A 111 24.87 -8.61 -3.68
CA ASN A 111 24.72 -7.61 -2.60
C ASN A 111 23.27 -7.17 -2.44
N ASN A 112 22.79 -7.19 -1.20
CA ASN A 112 21.55 -6.54 -0.73
C ASN A 112 21.45 -5.02 -1.02
N SER A 113 22.26 -4.51 -1.93
CA SER A 113 22.38 -3.08 -2.28
C SER A 113 21.14 -2.54 -2.97
N LEU A 114 20.40 -3.37 -3.74
CA LEU A 114 19.13 -2.98 -4.39
C LEU A 114 18.08 -2.52 -3.36
N TYR A 115 17.93 -3.27 -2.29
CA TYR A 115 16.96 -2.95 -1.24
C TYR A 115 17.31 -1.65 -0.49
N ASN A 116 18.60 -1.26 -0.46
CA ASN A 116 19.03 0.01 0.12
C ASN A 116 18.61 1.23 -0.71
N LEU A 117 18.24 1.03 -1.97
CA LEU A 117 17.72 2.08 -2.85
C LEU A 117 16.21 2.32 -2.68
N ILE A 118 15.54 1.47 -1.90
CA ILE A 118 14.10 1.50 -1.71
C ILE A 118 13.77 2.16 -0.37
N ASP A 119 12.95 3.20 -0.39
CA ASP A 119 12.36 3.74 0.83
C ASP A 119 11.09 2.97 1.18
N GLY A 120 11.24 1.91 1.97
CA GLY A 120 10.12 1.06 2.38
C GLY A 120 9.02 1.80 3.15
N ALA A 121 9.33 2.91 3.83
CA ALA A 121 8.32 3.72 4.51
C ALA A 121 7.40 4.42 3.50
N ASN A 122 7.98 5.02 2.44
CA ASN A 122 7.20 5.61 1.37
C ASN A 122 6.48 4.57 0.50
N VAL A 123 7.05 3.37 0.31
CA VAL A 123 6.34 2.25 -0.34
C VAL A 123 5.09 1.88 0.45
N ALA A 124 5.22 1.66 1.76
CA ALA A 124 4.09 1.31 2.63
C ALA A 124 3.04 2.44 2.70
N LEU A 125 3.47 3.69 2.80
CA LEU A 125 2.57 4.85 2.81
C LEU A 125 1.79 4.97 1.51
N GLY A 126 2.47 4.92 0.37
CA GLY A 126 1.85 5.03 -0.95
C GLY A 126 0.88 3.89 -1.24
N SER A 127 1.27 2.65 -0.90
CA SER A 127 0.39 1.48 -1.00
C SER A 127 -0.87 1.64 -0.14
N ARG A 128 -0.74 2.14 1.10
CA ARG A 128 -1.87 2.41 1.97
C ARG A 128 -2.81 3.49 1.42
N GLN A 129 -2.25 4.57 0.87
CA GLN A 129 -3.04 5.66 0.27
C GLN A 129 -3.83 5.14 -0.94
N ALA A 130 -3.21 4.40 -1.85
CA ALA A 130 -3.86 3.79 -2.99
C ALA A 130 -4.92 2.75 -2.56
N ASN A 131 -4.61 1.91 -1.57
CA ASN A 131 -5.54 0.93 -1.02
C ASN A 131 -6.80 1.60 -0.47
N ARG A 132 -6.67 2.65 0.35
CA ARG A 132 -7.81 3.40 0.92
C ARG A 132 -8.70 4.00 -0.14
N GLU A 133 -8.13 4.50 -1.22
CA GLU A 133 -8.88 5.15 -2.29
C GLU A 133 -9.63 4.15 -3.19
N TYR A 134 -8.97 3.06 -3.58
CA TYR A 134 -9.47 2.19 -4.63
C TYR A 134 -10.01 0.85 -4.14
N MET A 135 -9.40 0.26 -3.12
CA MET A 135 -9.64 -1.13 -2.73
C MET A 135 -10.49 -1.25 -1.47
N TRP A 136 -10.42 -0.27 -0.56
CA TRP A 136 -10.91 -0.38 0.81
C TRP A 136 -12.39 -0.69 0.90
N ASN A 137 -13.23 -0.02 0.11
CA ASN A 137 -14.67 -0.28 0.11
C ASN A 137 -15.00 -1.74 -0.25
N THR A 138 -14.31 -2.30 -1.25
CA THR A 138 -14.50 -3.70 -1.66
C THR A 138 -14.07 -4.66 -0.56
N ILE A 139 -12.90 -4.41 0.06
CA ILE A 139 -12.37 -5.21 1.18
C ILE A 139 -13.32 -5.16 2.37
N VAL A 140 -13.75 -3.97 2.80
CA VAL A 140 -14.67 -3.82 3.95
C VAL A 140 -16.01 -4.50 3.71
N ASN A 141 -16.58 -4.38 2.51
CA ASN A 141 -17.83 -5.06 2.16
C ASN A 141 -17.68 -6.58 2.22
N GLU A 142 -16.54 -7.10 1.78
CA GLU A 142 -16.27 -8.53 1.87
C GLU A 142 -16.09 -8.97 3.33
N LEU A 143 -15.34 -8.24 4.15
CA LEU A 143 -15.19 -8.52 5.58
C LEU A 143 -16.54 -8.48 6.33
N LYS A 144 -17.45 -7.54 5.98
CA LYS A 144 -18.81 -7.50 6.53
C LYS A 144 -19.59 -8.78 6.21
N ARG A 145 -19.46 -9.28 4.98
CA ARG A 145 -20.13 -10.53 4.53
C ARG A 145 -19.65 -11.74 5.31
N LEU A 146 -18.37 -11.78 5.71
CA LEU A 146 -17.72 -12.94 6.32
C LEU A 146 -17.94 -13.06 7.84
N ASN A 147 -18.48 -12.05 8.49
CA ASN A 147 -18.72 -12.03 9.95
C ASN A 147 -17.46 -12.42 10.75
N ILE A 148 -16.38 -11.69 10.54
CA ILE A 148 -15.05 -11.91 11.11
C ILE A 148 -15.00 -11.65 12.63
N SER A 149 -14.09 -12.31 13.35
CA SER A 149 -13.87 -12.12 14.77
C SER A 149 -12.39 -11.96 15.14
N LYS A 150 -11.53 -12.89 14.71
CA LYS A 150 -10.09 -12.86 14.98
C LYS A 150 -9.31 -12.92 13.66
N ILE A 151 -8.73 -11.80 13.30
CA ILE A 151 -8.06 -11.62 12.01
C ILE A 151 -6.54 -11.62 12.17
N VAL A 152 -5.82 -12.22 11.24
CA VAL A 152 -4.37 -12.03 11.09
C VAL A 152 -4.08 -11.30 9.77
N ASP A 153 -3.18 -10.32 9.83
CA ASP A 153 -2.67 -9.57 8.67
C ASP A 153 -1.21 -9.95 8.41
N LEU A 154 -0.97 -10.60 7.29
CA LEU A 154 0.36 -11.03 6.85
C LEU A 154 1.02 -9.90 6.04
N GLY A 155 2.18 -9.44 6.51
CA GLY A 155 2.82 -8.24 5.99
C GLY A 155 2.10 -6.97 6.45
N CYS A 156 1.78 -6.90 7.76
CA CYS A 156 0.94 -5.83 8.32
C CYS A 156 1.57 -4.42 8.24
N GLY A 157 2.86 -4.31 7.95
CA GLY A 157 3.56 -3.04 7.93
C GLY A 157 3.39 -2.27 9.23
N ALA A 158 2.92 -1.04 9.16
CA ALA A 158 2.62 -0.19 10.31
C ALA A 158 1.20 -0.43 10.90
N ALA A 159 0.58 -1.59 10.67
CA ALA A 159 -0.73 -2.04 11.17
C ALA A 159 -1.92 -1.17 10.71
N GLY A 160 -1.77 -0.41 9.63
CA GLY A 160 -2.81 0.53 9.22
C GLY A 160 -4.13 -0.15 8.82
N ALA A 161 -4.08 -1.27 8.10
CA ALA A 161 -5.27 -2.03 7.70
C ALA A 161 -5.98 -2.63 8.93
N LEU A 162 -5.24 -3.22 9.86
CA LEU A 162 -5.80 -3.76 11.11
C LEU A 162 -6.49 -2.69 11.95
N ILE A 163 -5.87 -1.52 12.11
CA ILE A 163 -6.45 -0.39 12.84
C ILE A 163 -7.77 0.03 12.19
N ASP A 164 -7.79 0.21 10.89
CA ASP A 164 -8.99 0.63 10.15
C ASP A 164 -10.09 -0.45 10.23
N ILE A 165 -9.74 -1.75 10.15
CA ILE A 165 -10.68 -2.86 10.35
C ILE A 165 -11.25 -2.86 11.77
N CYS A 166 -10.41 -2.77 12.78
CA CYS A 166 -10.85 -2.78 14.19
C CYS A 166 -11.70 -1.55 14.54
N LYS A 167 -11.50 -0.40 13.88
CA LYS A 167 -12.40 0.77 14.02
C LYS A 167 -13.79 0.52 13.44
N ILE A 168 -13.87 -0.18 12.31
CA ILE A 168 -15.16 -0.50 11.65
C ILE A 168 -15.88 -1.63 12.39
N PHE A 169 -15.13 -2.64 12.85
CA PHE A 169 -15.67 -3.84 13.49
C PHE A 169 -15.26 -3.85 14.97
N ASN A 170 -16.04 -3.24 15.83
CA ASN A 170 -15.72 -3.00 17.26
C ASN A 170 -15.51 -4.27 18.12
N LYS A 171 -15.91 -5.45 17.64
CA LYS A 171 -15.68 -6.75 18.31
C LYS A 171 -14.52 -7.56 17.74
N VAL A 172 -13.90 -7.09 16.65
CA VAL A 172 -12.79 -7.79 16.00
C VAL A 172 -11.49 -7.52 16.74
N THR A 173 -10.68 -8.57 16.91
CA THR A 173 -9.29 -8.47 17.36
C THR A 173 -8.34 -8.83 16.23
N GLY A 174 -7.18 -8.20 16.19
CA GLY A 174 -6.20 -8.36 15.10
C GLY A 174 -4.82 -8.79 15.58
N LEU A 175 -4.18 -9.64 14.80
CA LEU A 175 -2.76 -9.97 14.90
C LEU A 175 -2.06 -9.50 13.64
N GLY A 176 -1.04 -8.64 13.76
CA GLY A 176 -0.18 -8.27 12.63
C GLY A 176 1.13 -9.04 12.66
N ILE A 177 1.55 -9.56 11.51
CA ILE A 177 2.84 -10.24 11.36
C ILE A 177 3.64 -9.52 10.28
N ASP A 178 4.89 -9.15 10.61
CA ASP A 178 5.81 -8.55 9.63
C ASP A 178 7.26 -8.94 9.95
N VAL A 179 8.07 -9.15 8.93
CA VAL A 179 9.50 -9.49 9.08
C VAL A 179 10.35 -8.28 9.41
N SER A 180 9.87 -7.07 9.17
CA SER A 180 10.58 -5.82 9.41
C SER A 180 10.38 -5.35 10.85
N ALA A 181 11.43 -5.45 11.68
CA ALA A 181 11.41 -4.89 13.04
C ALA A 181 11.11 -3.38 13.05
N LYS A 182 11.51 -2.64 12.00
CA LYS A 182 11.20 -1.22 11.86
C LYS A 182 9.69 -1.00 11.63
N ALA A 183 9.07 -1.84 10.80
CA ALA A 183 7.63 -1.78 10.56
C ALA A 183 6.84 -2.11 11.84
N ILE A 184 7.25 -3.14 12.58
CA ILE A 184 6.61 -3.51 13.85
C ILE A 184 6.70 -2.38 14.89
N LYS A 185 7.86 -1.72 15.04
CA LYS A 185 7.97 -0.54 15.91
C LYS A 185 7.02 0.59 15.51
N ALA A 186 6.87 0.84 14.22
CA ALA A 186 5.91 1.83 13.72
C ALA A 186 4.46 1.38 13.99
N ALA A 187 4.17 0.09 13.83
CA ALA A 187 2.85 -0.48 14.12
C ALA A 187 2.47 -0.30 15.60
N GLU A 188 3.37 -0.61 16.53
CA GLU A 188 3.14 -0.42 17.98
C GLU A 188 2.81 1.04 18.32
N ILE A 189 3.53 2.00 17.72
CA ILE A 189 3.27 3.43 17.92
C ILE A 189 1.88 3.79 17.36
N ASN A 190 1.54 3.33 16.16
CA ASN A 190 0.26 3.60 15.53
C ASN A 190 -0.91 2.98 16.30
N ILE A 191 -0.75 1.77 16.82
CA ILE A 191 -1.75 1.08 17.65
C ILE A 191 -2.05 1.90 18.89
N ARG A 192 -1.02 2.32 19.65
CA ARG A 192 -1.15 3.18 20.83
C ARG A 192 -1.81 4.52 20.50
N ASN A 193 -1.35 5.20 19.44
CA ASN A 193 -1.92 6.49 19.03
C ASN A 193 -3.40 6.40 18.63
N ASN A 194 -3.88 5.21 18.29
CA ASN A 194 -5.29 4.95 17.96
C ASN A 194 -6.07 4.27 19.11
N SER A 195 -5.45 4.07 20.30
CA SER A 195 -6.07 3.40 21.47
C SER A 195 -6.62 2.02 21.11
N MET A 196 -5.78 1.19 20.45
CA MET A 196 -6.14 -0.16 19.99
C MET A 196 -5.28 -1.27 20.64
N ASP A 197 -4.53 -0.95 21.71
CA ASP A 197 -3.59 -1.87 22.36
C ASP A 197 -4.29 -3.09 23.00
N ASP A 198 -5.55 -2.96 23.35
CA ASP A 198 -6.39 -4.04 23.89
C ASP A 198 -6.95 -4.99 22.82
N ARG A 199 -6.84 -4.61 21.54
CA ARG A 199 -7.48 -5.32 20.43
C ARG A 199 -6.53 -5.74 19.32
N ILE A 200 -5.37 -5.10 19.21
CA ILE A 200 -4.39 -5.38 18.15
C ILE A 200 -3.04 -5.70 18.77
N CYS A 201 -2.51 -6.87 18.42
CA CYS A 201 -1.15 -7.28 18.73
C CYS A 201 -0.33 -7.35 17.44
N VAL A 202 0.97 -7.07 17.52
CA VAL A 202 1.89 -7.23 16.37
C VAL A 202 3.12 -8.02 16.78
N VAL A 203 3.65 -8.81 15.86
CA VAL A 203 4.83 -9.65 16.11
C VAL A 203 5.82 -9.51 14.95
N ASN A 204 7.10 -9.39 15.29
CA ASN A 204 8.19 -9.45 14.32
C ASN A 204 8.53 -10.92 14.04
N GLN A 205 7.96 -11.47 12.98
CA GLN A 205 8.06 -12.89 12.67
C GLN A 205 8.04 -13.14 11.17
N ASN A 206 8.79 -14.13 10.73
CA ASN A 206 8.66 -14.69 9.40
C ASN A 206 7.61 -15.82 9.41
N VAL A 207 6.49 -15.59 8.74
CA VAL A 207 5.39 -16.58 8.64
C VAL A 207 5.81 -17.88 7.93
N MET A 208 6.95 -17.87 7.23
CA MET A 208 7.50 -19.04 6.54
C MET A 208 8.52 -19.84 7.39
N GLU A 209 8.74 -19.48 8.64
CA GLU A 209 9.63 -20.26 9.51
C GLU A 209 9.15 -21.69 9.76
N ALA A 210 10.10 -22.57 10.05
CA ALA A 210 9.80 -23.99 10.28
C ALA A 210 9.10 -24.23 11.62
N ALA A 211 9.42 -23.42 12.64
CA ALA A 211 8.87 -23.55 13.99
C ALA A 211 8.58 -22.16 14.58
N TYR A 212 7.59 -22.12 15.46
CA TYR A 212 7.20 -20.95 16.25
C TYR A 212 7.23 -21.30 17.73
N ASP A 213 7.31 -20.31 18.61
CA ASP A 213 7.13 -20.55 20.04
C ASP A 213 5.68 -20.98 20.38
N ALA A 214 5.50 -21.61 21.54
CA ALA A 214 4.21 -22.19 21.94
C ALA A 214 3.11 -21.11 22.11
N SER A 215 3.47 -19.90 22.55
CA SER A 215 2.52 -18.81 22.77
C SER A 215 2.00 -18.31 21.42
N LEU A 216 2.84 -18.21 20.43
CA LEU A 216 2.50 -17.79 19.09
C LEU A 216 1.62 -18.82 18.38
N ILE A 217 1.95 -20.13 18.53
CA ILE A 217 1.12 -21.23 18.03
C ILE A 217 -0.29 -21.16 18.63
N ALA A 218 -0.41 -21.01 19.95
CA ALA A 218 -1.71 -20.89 20.62
C ALA A 218 -2.52 -19.70 20.09
N THR A 219 -1.85 -18.60 19.74
CA THR A 219 -2.50 -17.42 19.14
C THR A 219 -2.97 -17.74 17.72
N PHE A 220 -2.14 -18.37 16.89
CA PHE A 220 -2.50 -18.74 15.51
C PHE A 220 -3.69 -19.69 15.45
N GLU A 221 -3.81 -20.61 16.41
CA GLU A 221 -4.96 -21.51 16.53
C GLU A 221 -6.29 -20.80 16.83
N THR A 222 -6.28 -19.54 17.19
CA THR A 222 -7.51 -18.78 17.45
C THR A 222 -7.98 -17.96 16.27
N VAL A 223 -7.15 -17.79 15.23
CA VAL A 223 -7.44 -16.99 14.04
C VAL A 223 -8.53 -17.63 13.20
N ASP A 224 -9.57 -16.87 12.86
CA ASP A 224 -10.66 -17.32 11.98
C ASP A 224 -10.54 -16.78 10.54
N THR A 225 -9.78 -15.71 10.36
CA THR A 225 -9.63 -15.03 9.06
C THR A 225 -8.19 -14.57 8.85
N VAL A 226 -7.61 -14.96 7.73
CA VAL A 226 -6.28 -14.52 7.27
C VAL A 226 -6.48 -13.46 6.19
N ILE A 227 -5.79 -12.33 6.31
CA ILE A 227 -5.69 -11.34 5.25
C ILE A 227 -4.24 -11.15 4.83
N SER A 228 -4.04 -10.84 3.57
CA SER A 228 -2.76 -10.41 3.02
C SER A 228 -3.01 -9.53 1.80
N PHE A 229 -2.48 -8.31 1.84
CA PHE A 229 -2.68 -7.33 0.78
C PHE A 229 -1.35 -6.89 0.20
N MET A 230 -1.12 -7.19 -1.09
CA MET A 230 0.08 -6.81 -1.84
C MET A 230 1.39 -7.39 -1.24
N MET A 231 1.38 -8.67 -0.84
CA MET A 231 2.54 -9.33 -0.21
C MET A 231 2.75 -10.79 -0.67
N LEU A 232 1.74 -11.45 -1.26
CA LEU A 232 1.87 -12.85 -1.67
C LEU A 232 2.96 -13.08 -2.71
N HIS A 233 3.12 -12.16 -3.65
CA HIS A 233 4.18 -12.22 -4.66
C HIS A 233 5.57 -12.30 -4.02
N ASP A 234 5.81 -11.65 -2.89
CA ASP A 234 7.08 -11.77 -2.15
C ASP A 234 7.27 -13.17 -1.58
N LEU A 235 6.23 -13.74 -0.96
CA LEU A 235 6.28 -15.11 -0.42
C LEU A 235 6.49 -16.16 -1.51
N PHE A 236 5.85 -15.99 -2.67
CA PHE A 236 5.96 -16.88 -3.82
C PHE A 236 7.33 -16.84 -4.50
N ASN A 237 8.13 -15.81 -4.23
CA ASN A 237 9.53 -15.75 -4.66
C ASN A 237 10.51 -16.42 -3.66
N ILE A 238 10.08 -16.65 -2.43
CA ILE A 238 10.90 -17.34 -1.41
C ILE A 238 10.81 -18.87 -1.56
N LYS A 239 9.61 -19.39 -1.88
CA LYS A 239 9.31 -20.81 -2.02
C LYS A 239 8.26 -21.05 -3.10
N ASP A 240 8.10 -22.32 -3.50
CA ASP A 240 7.01 -22.74 -4.37
C ASP A 240 5.66 -22.23 -3.84
N PRO A 241 4.85 -21.58 -4.70
CA PRO A 241 3.58 -20.97 -4.30
C PRO A 241 2.60 -21.92 -3.62
N VAL A 242 2.54 -23.18 -4.07
CA VAL A 242 1.65 -24.20 -3.48
C VAL A 242 2.11 -24.58 -2.07
N ASP A 243 3.43 -24.68 -1.86
CA ASP A 243 3.99 -24.97 -0.54
C ASP A 243 3.79 -23.80 0.43
N VAL A 244 3.91 -22.56 -0.04
CA VAL A 244 3.56 -21.35 0.75
C VAL A 244 2.11 -21.43 1.21
N LEU A 245 1.18 -21.67 0.30
CA LEU A 245 -0.25 -21.72 0.60
C LEU A 245 -0.60 -22.84 1.58
N ARG A 246 -0.04 -24.05 1.39
CA ARG A 246 -0.20 -25.17 2.32
C ARG A 246 0.39 -24.88 3.69
N LYS A 247 1.52 -24.17 3.75
CA LYS A 247 2.11 -23.72 5.01
C LYS A 247 1.17 -22.76 5.74
N LEU A 248 0.58 -21.78 5.05
CA LEU A 248 -0.37 -20.85 5.64
C LEU A 248 -1.60 -21.57 6.22
N GLN A 249 -2.17 -22.55 5.51
CA GLN A 249 -3.28 -23.36 6.03
C GLN A 249 -2.87 -24.12 7.32
N LYS A 250 -1.68 -24.70 7.36
CA LYS A 250 -1.16 -25.40 8.54
C LYS A 250 -0.88 -24.47 9.71
N THR A 251 -0.42 -23.25 9.42
CA THR A 251 -0.12 -22.22 10.43
C THR A 251 -1.41 -21.69 11.08
N PHE A 252 -2.49 -21.56 10.30
CA PHE A 252 -3.78 -21.04 10.77
C PHE A 252 -4.90 -22.10 10.62
N PRO A 253 -4.86 -23.18 11.40
CA PRO A 253 -5.70 -24.37 11.15
C PRO A 253 -7.19 -24.14 11.41
N LYS A 254 -7.56 -23.06 12.11
CA LYS A 254 -8.97 -22.67 12.35
C LYS A 254 -9.44 -21.55 11.44
N ALA A 255 -8.59 -21.05 10.56
CA ALA A 255 -8.97 -20.03 9.61
C ALA A 255 -10.01 -20.58 8.62
N LYS A 256 -11.17 -19.96 8.63
CA LYS A 256 -12.30 -20.30 7.76
C LYS A 256 -12.22 -19.60 6.41
N ARG A 257 -11.48 -18.49 6.35
CA ARG A 257 -11.34 -17.65 5.15
C ARG A 257 -9.95 -17.06 5.05
N PHE A 258 -9.50 -16.97 3.81
CA PHE A 258 -8.31 -16.24 3.42
C PHE A 258 -8.72 -15.16 2.43
N LEU A 259 -8.49 -13.90 2.76
CA LEU A 259 -8.69 -12.76 1.87
C LEU A 259 -7.33 -12.28 1.38
N LEU A 260 -7.04 -12.59 0.15
CA LEU A 260 -5.72 -12.38 -0.44
C LEU A 260 -5.86 -11.43 -1.63
N ALA A 261 -5.22 -10.26 -1.56
CA ALA A 261 -5.20 -9.30 -2.65
C ALA A 261 -3.79 -9.13 -3.20
N ASP A 262 -3.69 -9.14 -4.54
CA ASP A 262 -2.42 -8.88 -5.20
C ASP A 262 -2.63 -8.27 -6.59
N THR A 263 -1.54 -7.76 -7.17
CA THR A 263 -1.48 -7.24 -8.53
C THR A 263 -0.76 -8.25 -9.43
N PHE A 264 -1.33 -8.50 -10.60
CA PHE A 264 -0.91 -9.53 -11.54
C PHE A 264 -0.27 -8.89 -12.78
N VAL A 265 0.48 -9.72 -13.54
CA VAL A 265 1.05 -9.31 -14.83
C VAL A 265 -0.05 -8.74 -15.74
N SER A 266 0.26 -7.61 -16.37
CA SER A 266 -0.63 -6.97 -17.34
C SER A 266 -0.75 -7.82 -18.60
N ASP A 267 -1.96 -7.98 -19.12
CA ASP A 267 -2.16 -8.46 -20.49
C ASP A 267 -1.80 -7.34 -21.46
N GLU A 268 -1.20 -7.69 -22.62
CA GLU A 268 -0.86 -6.74 -23.68
C GLU A 268 -2.08 -5.89 -24.13
N ASN A 269 -3.27 -6.42 -23.98
CA ASN A 269 -4.54 -5.78 -24.31
C ASN A 269 -5.10 -4.86 -23.21
N THR A 270 -4.52 -4.88 -22.00
CA THR A 270 -4.97 -4.06 -20.84
C THR A 270 -4.35 -2.66 -20.86
N ILE A 271 -3.50 -2.36 -21.85
CA ILE A 271 -2.89 -1.04 -22.03
C ILE A 271 -3.94 -0.08 -22.57
N THR A 272 -4.81 0.42 -21.71
CA THR A 272 -5.67 1.54 -22.08
C THR A 272 -5.02 2.85 -21.66
N LYS A 273 -5.23 3.91 -22.44
CA LYS A 273 -4.74 5.26 -22.11
C LYS A 273 -5.28 5.80 -20.77
N GLU A 274 -6.27 5.15 -20.23
CA GLU A 274 -7.01 5.51 -19.01
C GLU A 274 -6.60 4.68 -17.78
N SER A 275 -5.79 3.61 -17.98
CA SER A 275 -5.33 2.80 -16.86
C SER A 275 -4.30 3.56 -16.04
N PRO A 276 -4.45 3.62 -14.70
CA PRO A 276 -3.38 4.11 -13.84
C PRO A 276 -2.08 3.36 -14.13
N ILE A 277 -1.00 4.08 -14.28
CA ILE A 277 0.34 3.55 -14.64
C ILE A 277 0.90 2.61 -13.55
N PHE A 278 0.24 2.50 -12.40
CA PHE A 278 0.67 1.71 -11.25
C PHE A 278 1.08 0.29 -11.64
N THR A 279 0.27 -0.41 -12.46
CA THR A 279 0.54 -1.80 -12.84
C THR A 279 1.87 -1.95 -13.56
N TYR A 280 2.19 -1.07 -14.51
CA TYR A 280 3.50 -1.08 -15.18
C TYR A 280 4.64 -0.70 -14.26
N GLY A 281 4.44 0.29 -13.39
CA GLY A 281 5.42 0.66 -12.38
C GLY A 281 5.68 -0.51 -11.42
N PHE A 282 4.64 -1.23 -11.05
CA PHE A 282 4.72 -2.42 -10.22
C PHE A 282 5.51 -3.53 -10.90
N GLU A 283 5.17 -3.89 -12.14
CA GLU A 283 5.89 -4.90 -12.92
C GLU A 283 7.35 -4.50 -13.14
N PHE A 284 7.60 -3.21 -13.49
CA PHE A 284 8.94 -2.70 -13.72
C PHE A 284 9.85 -2.89 -12.49
N VAL A 285 9.43 -2.41 -11.32
CA VAL A 285 10.29 -2.50 -10.13
C VAL A 285 10.51 -3.95 -9.71
N HIS A 286 9.48 -4.80 -9.74
CA HIS A 286 9.60 -6.20 -9.34
C HIS A 286 10.44 -7.01 -10.32
N HIS A 287 10.33 -6.73 -11.63
CA HIS A 287 11.18 -7.37 -12.65
C HIS A 287 12.67 -7.12 -12.37
N PHE A 288 13.05 -5.86 -12.12
CA PHE A 288 14.45 -5.51 -11.85
C PHE A 288 14.91 -5.84 -10.42
N MET A 289 14.00 -6.12 -9.51
CA MET A 289 14.28 -6.72 -8.21
C MET A 289 14.40 -8.26 -8.28
N ASN A 290 14.25 -8.86 -9.46
CA ASN A 290 14.20 -10.30 -9.68
C ASN A 290 13.06 -10.98 -8.91
N ILE A 291 11.94 -10.27 -8.75
CA ILE A 291 10.70 -10.79 -8.14
C ILE A 291 9.73 -11.13 -9.28
N LYS A 292 9.36 -12.40 -9.39
CA LYS A 292 8.40 -12.84 -10.39
C LYS A 292 6.99 -12.44 -10.00
N ILE A 293 6.34 -11.65 -10.86
CA ILE A 293 4.90 -11.40 -10.80
C ILE A 293 4.20 -12.44 -11.68
N TYR A 294 3.19 -13.09 -11.15
CA TYR A 294 2.46 -14.15 -11.84
C TYR A 294 1.18 -13.61 -12.48
N LYS A 295 0.62 -14.39 -13.41
CA LYS A 295 -0.71 -14.13 -13.98
C LYS A 295 -1.81 -14.52 -12.99
N LYS A 296 -2.98 -13.92 -13.12
CA LYS A 296 -4.14 -14.26 -12.29
C LYS A 296 -4.52 -15.75 -12.39
N GLU A 297 -4.42 -16.32 -13.57
CA GLU A 297 -4.71 -17.73 -13.83
C GLU A 297 -3.74 -18.67 -13.11
N GLU A 298 -2.45 -18.27 -12.99
CA GLU A 298 -1.46 -19.02 -12.20
C GLU A 298 -1.83 -19.04 -10.72
N TYR A 299 -2.28 -17.91 -10.15
CA TYR A 299 -2.77 -17.87 -8.75
C TYR A 299 -3.99 -18.78 -8.53
N ILE A 300 -4.94 -18.79 -9.46
CA ILE A 300 -6.11 -19.68 -9.42
C ILE A 300 -5.64 -21.15 -9.39
N ASP A 301 -4.67 -21.52 -10.23
CA ASP A 301 -4.09 -22.86 -10.26
C ASP A 301 -3.36 -23.20 -8.95
N PHE A 302 -2.56 -22.25 -8.40
CA PHE A 302 -1.89 -22.43 -7.11
C PHE A 302 -2.86 -22.65 -5.96
N PHE A 303 -3.93 -21.85 -5.87
CA PHE A 303 -4.96 -22.02 -4.85
C PHE A 303 -5.62 -23.40 -4.95
N SER A 304 -6.00 -23.83 -6.16
CA SER A 304 -6.59 -25.14 -6.41
C SER A 304 -5.63 -26.28 -6.01
N LYS A 305 -4.36 -26.23 -6.43
CA LYS A 305 -3.33 -27.24 -6.09
C LYS A 305 -3.00 -27.29 -4.60
N ALA A 306 -3.14 -26.17 -3.91
CA ALA A 306 -2.98 -26.11 -2.45
C ALA A 306 -4.19 -26.67 -1.69
N GLY A 307 -5.32 -26.88 -2.36
CA GLY A 307 -6.55 -27.41 -1.77
C GLY A 307 -7.54 -26.33 -1.30
N PHE A 308 -7.35 -25.08 -1.71
CA PHE A 308 -8.34 -24.03 -1.45
C PHE A 308 -9.51 -24.11 -2.43
N GLU A 309 -10.69 -23.83 -1.93
CA GLU A 309 -11.86 -23.49 -2.74
C GLU A 309 -11.94 -21.96 -2.90
N ILE A 310 -12.01 -21.48 -4.14
CA ILE A 310 -12.19 -20.06 -4.44
C ILE A 310 -13.70 -19.74 -4.32
N GLU A 311 -14.05 -19.04 -3.26
CA GLU A 311 -15.43 -18.61 -3.03
C GLU A 311 -15.80 -17.39 -3.87
N LYS A 312 -14.84 -16.48 -4.06
CA LYS A 312 -15.08 -15.23 -4.79
C LYS A 312 -13.78 -14.60 -5.32
N ILE A 313 -13.89 -13.96 -6.48
CA ILE A 313 -12.84 -13.11 -7.07
C ILE A 313 -13.45 -11.73 -7.32
N GLN A 314 -12.83 -10.66 -6.83
CA GLN A 314 -13.33 -9.29 -6.98
C GLN A 314 -12.24 -8.38 -7.53
N TYR A 315 -12.57 -7.59 -8.52
CA TYR A 315 -11.73 -6.53 -9.04
C TYR A 315 -11.64 -5.36 -8.04
N LEU A 316 -10.44 -4.85 -7.80
CA LEU A 316 -10.16 -3.83 -6.78
C LEU A 316 -10.05 -2.40 -7.33
N ASN A 317 -10.58 -2.12 -8.50
CA ASN A 317 -10.56 -0.81 -9.17
C ASN A 317 -9.14 -0.26 -9.47
N VAL A 318 -8.14 -1.11 -9.41
CA VAL A 318 -6.77 -0.88 -9.92
C VAL A 318 -6.53 -1.94 -10.98
N PRO A 319 -6.02 -1.61 -12.18
CA PRO A 319 -5.80 -2.59 -13.23
C PRO A 319 -5.03 -3.81 -12.72
N ASN A 320 -5.46 -4.99 -13.17
CA ASN A 320 -4.87 -6.30 -12.81
C ASN A 320 -4.76 -6.59 -11.31
N THR A 321 -5.53 -5.91 -10.47
CA THR A 321 -5.53 -6.10 -9.01
C THR A 321 -6.85 -6.71 -8.56
N TYR A 322 -6.76 -7.86 -7.88
CA TYR A 322 -7.95 -8.62 -7.47
C TYR A 322 -7.85 -9.06 -6.01
N LEU A 323 -9.01 -9.17 -5.37
CA LEU A 323 -9.22 -9.80 -4.07
C LEU A 323 -9.78 -11.20 -4.28
N PHE A 324 -9.12 -12.20 -3.72
CA PHE A 324 -9.60 -13.58 -3.63
C PHE A 324 -10.13 -13.84 -2.22
N THR A 325 -11.35 -14.38 -2.16
CA THR A 325 -11.89 -14.97 -0.94
C THR A 325 -11.80 -16.48 -1.09
N LEU A 326 -10.99 -17.12 -0.24
CA LEU A 326 -10.72 -18.56 -0.26
C LEU A 326 -11.23 -19.21 1.02
N LYS A 327 -11.61 -20.49 0.93
CA LYS A 327 -11.90 -21.35 2.08
C LYS A 327 -11.22 -22.71 1.95
#